data_49657b423a9160cf319711934eae17ba
#
_entry.id   49657b423a9160cf319711934eae17ba
#
_cell.length_a   1.000
_cell.length_b   1.000
_cell.length_c   1.000
_cell.angle_alpha   90.00
_cell.angle_beta   90.00
_cell.angle_gamma   90.00
#
_symmetry.space_group_name_H-M   'P 1'
#
loop_
_entity.id
_entity.type
_entity.pdbx_description
1 polymer ?
#
loop_
_entity_poly.entity_id
_entity_poly.type
_entity_poly.pdbx_seq_one_letter_code
_entity_poly.pdbx_strand_id
1 'polypeptide(L)'
;MSGLPNTGGASAPHDAVITDRSWSSHLRGTFALGIPLVGAQLAQMAIHTTDVILVGWLGTTELASVVIATQLFFVVFIFGTGFTSAVVPLVAQALGHGDRIGVRRSVRMGLWVVIAYCTVVAPLLWFSEPMLLGLGQAPDVAANAQSYLRIAQWGMFPALGLMALRSFVTGLEKGGIVLYITIGMFIMNAIVAYLLIFGHYGAPQLGLHGAAIAAVSANLVGFLIAIAYVQAQPAMRAYELFVRFWKPDWSMVREVFLLGLPISFTILAETSLFAAASLMMGSIGKLELAAHGIALQLASIAFMVPLGLAQVATVRVGLANGRGDMVGVRRAGGAVLIVSIIFTAIGGVLYAMMPGALAGLFLDTSQPDAAAVLALATPLIVIAGIFQLVDGLQAVGAGLLRGLKDTKVPMLLALIAYWPIGFVCAWVFAFPLGYRGEGVWFGFVIGLAAAALFLCGRFWILLQRHKQMAR
;
A
#
# COMPACT_ATOMS: atom_id res chain seq x y z
N MET A 1 45.07 14.57 43.46
CA MET A 1 45.36 15.22 42.17
C MET A 1 45.58 14.15 41.14
N SER A 2 44.62 13.96 40.25
CA SER A 2 44.78 13.46 38.87
C SER A 2 43.39 13.41 38.25
N GLY A 3 43.10 14.39 37.39
CA GLY A 3 41.85 14.51 36.70
C GLY A 3 41.72 13.44 35.64
N LEU A 4 40.58 12.79 35.60
CA LEU A 4 40.13 11.99 34.45
C LEU A 4 39.64 12.95 33.35
N PRO A 5 40.01 12.72 32.08
CA PRO A 5 39.54 13.54 30.98
C PRO A 5 38.04 13.23 30.73
N ASN A 6 37.27 14.32 30.75
CA ASN A 6 35.86 14.35 30.33
C ASN A 6 35.80 14.02 28.84
N THR A 7 35.54 12.76 28.46
CA THR A 7 35.27 12.42 27.08
C THR A 7 33.88 12.95 26.73
N GLY A 8 33.88 14.16 26.16
CA GLY A 8 32.72 14.78 25.56
C GLY A 8 32.06 13.78 24.60
N GLY A 9 30.92 13.26 24.99
CA GLY A 9 30.07 12.45 24.13
C GLY A 9 29.71 13.29 22.90
N ALA A 10 30.21 12.88 21.74
CA ALA A 10 29.76 13.42 20.48
C ALA A 10 28.24 13.23 20.39
N SER A 11 27.48 14.31 20.57
CA SER A 11 26.06 14.35 20.31
C SER A 11 25.83 13.90 18.88
N ALA A 12 25.07 12.81 18.71
CA ALA A 12 24.73 12.30 17.40
C ALA A 12 24.03 13.39 16.58
N PRO A 13 24.27 13.50 15.26
CA PRO A 13 23.74 14.56 14.41
C PRO A 13 22.21 14.49 14.19
N HIS A 14 21.48 13.85 15.08
CA HIS A 14 20.01 13.69 15.02
C HIS A 14 19.22 14.75 15.84
N ASP A 15 19.91 15.60 16.62
CA ASP A 15 19.22 16.61 17.43
C ASP A 15 18.72 17.84 16.63
N ALA A 16 18.99 17.89 15.33
CA ALA A 16 18.56 18.99 14.45
C ALA A 16 17.16 18.83 13.86
N VAL A 17 16.43 17.74 14.16
CA VAL A 17 15.11 17.48 13.55
C VAL A 17 13.98 17.85 14.52
N ILE A 18 13.49 19.08 14.33
CA ILE A 18 12.21 19.62 14.83
C ILE A 18 12.19 19.93 16.34
N THR A 19 13.01 20.88 16.77
CA THR A 19 12.72 21.71 17.96
C THR A 19 11.68 22.80 17.64
N ASP A 20 11.50 23.14 16.37
CA ASP A 20 10.51 24.11 15.91
C ASP A 20 9.13 23.45 15.77
N ARG A 21 8.24 23.77 16.73
CA ARG A 21 6.84 23.33 16.75
C ARG A 21 5.94 24.14 15.81
N SER A 22 6.49 24.91 14.86
CA SER A 22 5.69 25.73 13.93
C SER A 22 4.94 24.87 12.91
N TRP A 23 3.84 25.37 12.42
CA TRP A 23 3.08 24.74 11.34
C TRP A 23 3.90 24.61 10.05
N SER A 24 4.73 25.61 9.74
CA SER A 24 5.61 25.63 8.57
C SER A 24 6.63 24.49 8.60
N SER A 25 7.20 24.21 9.77
CA SER A 25 8.12 23.08 9.97
C SER A 25 7.43 21.75 9.75
N HIS A 26 6.21 21.58 10.27
CA HIS A 26 5.42 20.36 10.06
C HIS A 26 5.03 20.16 8.60
N LEU A 27 4.62 21.21 7.87
CA LEU A 27 4.32 21.15 6.44
C LEU A 27 5.57 20.79 5.63
N ARG A 28 6.69 21.48 5.88
CA ARG A 28 7.96 21.18 5.19
C ARG A 28 8.39 19.73 5.39
N GLY A 29 8.30 19.20 6.62
CA GLY A 29 8.61 17.81 6.90
C GLY A 29 7.63 16.84 6.24
N THR A 30 6.35 17.22 6.11
CA THR A 30 5.36 16.42 5.38
C THR A 30 5.71 16.33 3.89
N PHE A 31 6.09 17.42 3.24
CA PHE A 31 6.53 17.40 1.84
C PHE A 31 7.87 16.70 1.66
N ALA A 32 8.83 16.92 2.54
CA ALA A 32 10.17 16.32 2.44
C ALA A 32 10.12 14.77 2.48
N LEU A 33 9.25 14.20 3.31
CA LEU A 33 9.03 12.75 3.38
C LEU A 33 7.98 12.30 2.36
N GLY A 34 6.94 13.10 2.11
CA GLY A 34 5.79 12.75 1.28
C GLY A 34 6.15 12.62 -0.20
N ILE A 35 6.88 13.57 -0.78
CA ILE A 35 7.22 13.55 -2.20
C ILE A 35 7.96 12.26 -2.58
N PRO A 36 9.03 11.83 -1.88
CA PRO A 36 9.69 10.57 -2.19
C PRO A 36 8.79 9.34 -2.01
N LEU A 37 7.96 9.31 -0.97
CA LEU A 37 7.08 8.16 -0.72
C LEU A 37 5.95 8.06 -1.75
N VAL A 38 5.36 9.18 -2.15
CA VAL A 38 4.40 9.24 -3.25
C VAL A 38 5.05 8.78 -4.55
N GLY A 39 6.25 9.29 -4.85
CA GLY A 39 7.02 8.87 -6.02
C GLY A 39 7.29 7.36 -6.03
N ALA A 40 7.61 6.78 -4.86
CA ALA A 40 7.79 5.33 -4.73
C ALA A 40 6.49 4.55 -4.97
N GLN A 41 5.33 5.06 -4.56
CA GLN A 41 4.03 4.45 -4.84
C GLN A 41 3.70 4.48 -6.34
N LEU A 42 3.95 5.62 -7.01
CA LEU A 42 3.76 5.74 -8.45
C LEU A 42 4.72 4.81 -9.23
N ALA A 43 5.97 4.70 -8.82
CA ALA A 43 6.93 3.76 -9.42
C ALA A 43 6.51 2.30 -9.21
N GLN A 44 5.96 1.96 -8.05
CA GLN A 44 5.42 0.62 -7.77
C GLN A 44 4.22 0.30 -8.67
N MET A 45 3.34 1.27 -8.91
CA MET A 45 2.22 1.14 -9.82
C MET A 45 2.71 0.96 -11.28
N ALA A 46 3.77 1.68 -11.68
CA ALA A 46 4.36 1.53 -13.00
C ALA A 46 4.91 0.12 -13.25
N ILE A 47 5.52 -0.54 -12.24
CA ILE A 47 5.94 -1.94 -12.33
C ILE A 47 4.73 -2.82 -12.70
N HIS A 48 3.65 -2.70 -11.96
CA HIS A 48 2.43 -3.49 -12.15
C HIS A 48 1.81 -3.29 -13.54
N THR A 49 1.73 -2.02 -13.97
CA THR A 49 1.19 -1.67 -15.29
C THR A 49 2.05 -2.24 -16.41
N THR A 50 3.38 -2.18 -16.31
CA THR A 50 4.31 -2.72 -17.29
C THR A 50 4.18 -4.23 -17.40
N ASP A 51 4.06 -4.96 -16.29
CA ASP A 51 3.88 -6.41 -16.28
C ASP A 51 2.59 -6.81 -17.00
N VAL A 52 1.48 -6.13 -16.75
CA VAL A 52 0.20 -6.37 -17.41
C VAL A 52 0.30 -6.14 -18.93
N ILE A 53 0.98 -5.07 -19.37
CA ILE A 53 1.16 -4.76 -20.78
C ILE A 53 1.99 -5.86 -21.46
N LEU A 54 3.14 -6.23 -20.89
CA LEU A 54 4.04 -7.23 -21.48
C LEU A 54 3.40 -8.62 -21.55
N VAL A 55 2.66 -9.01 -20.52
CA VAL A 55 1.92 -10.30 -20.52
C VAL A 55 0.76 -10.27 -21.52
N GLY A 56 0.09 -9.13 -21.68
CA GLY A 56 -1.00 -8.97 -22.65
C GLY A 56 -0.59 -9.26 -24.11
N TRP A 57 0.70 -9.13 -24.44
CA TRP A 57 1.24 -9.44 -25.78
C TRP A 57 1.46 -10.94 -26.05
N LEU A 58 1.34 -11.83 -25.04
CA LEU A 58 1.57 -13.27 -25.19
C LEU A 58 0.40 -14.04 -25.82
N GLY A 59 -0.84 -13.63 -25.60
CA GLY A 59 -2.03 -14.31 -26.09
C GLY A 59 -3.14 -14.44 -25.06
N THR A 60 -4.32 -14.95 -25.47
CA THR A 60 -5.54 -14.92 -24.67
C THR A 60 -5.62 -16.03 -23.62
N THR A 61 -5.14 -17.25 -23.92
CA THR A 61 -5.22 -18.42 -23.01
C THR A 61 -4.21 -18.30 -21.88
N GLU A 62 -2.98 -17.98 -22.22
CA GLU A 62 -1.91 -17.70 -21.25
C GLU A 62 -2.29 -16.52 -20.35
N LEU A 63 -2.88 -15.48 -20.93
CA LEU A 63 -3.37 -14.32 -20.19
C LEU A 63 -4.43 -14.70 -19.16
N ALA A 64 -5.41 -15.56 -19.50
CA ALA A 64 -6.44 -16.01 -18.57
C ALA A 64 -5.85 -16.75 -17.37
N SER A 65 -4.89 -17.64 -17.60
CA SER A 65 -4.21 -18.41 -16.54
C SER A 65 -3.40 -17.49 -15.62
N VAL A 66 -2.70 -16.49 -16.18
CA VAL A 66 -1.96 -15.48 -15.41
C VAL A 66 -2.89 -14.61 -14.58
N VAL A 67 -3.98 -14.12 -15.16
CA VAL A 67 -4.92 -13.27 -14.44
C VAL A 67 -5.43 -13.97 -13.19
N ILE A 68 -5.82 -15.25 -13.29
CA ILE A 68 -6.29 -16.03 -12.14
C ILE A 68 -5.17 -16.28 -11.13
N ALA A 69 -3.97 -16.65 -11.60
CA ALA A 69 -2.83 -16.87 -10.74
C ALA A 69 -2.40 -15.60 -10.01
N THR A 70 -2.33 -14.48 -10.72
CA THR A 70 -1.95 -13.18 -10.12
C THR A 70 -3.00 -12.65 -9.17
N GLN A 71 -4.29 -12.88 -9.41
CA GLN A 71 -5.37 -12.54 -8.47
C GLN A 71 -5.22 -13.30 -7.16
N LEU A 72 -5.01 -14.61 -7.20
CA LEU A 72 -4.79 -15.41 -6.01
C LEU A 72 -3.51 -14.97 -5.28
N PHE A 73 -2.42 -14.79 -6.01
CA PHE A 73 -1.16 -14.28 -5.46
C PHE A 73 -1.36 -12.91 -4.80
N PHE A 74 -2.07 -12.00 -5.45
CA PHE A 74 -2.32 -10.65 -4.96
C PHE A 74 -3.10 -10.65 -3.63
N VAL A 75 -4.16 -11.45 -3.50
CA VAL A 75 -4.92 -11.56 -2.26
C VAL A 75 -4.03 -12.03 -1.10
N VAL A 76 -3.23 -13.06 -1.34
CA VAL A 76 -2.29 -13.58 -0.33
C VAL A 76 -1.19 -12.54 -0.03
N PHE A 77 -0.62 -11.93 -1.05
CA PHE A 77 0.44 -10.93 -0.90
C PHE A 77 -0.05 -9.70 -0.13
N ILE A 78 -1.22 -9.15 -0.49
CA ILE A 78 -1.75 -7.93 0.14
C ILE A 78 -2.08 -8.17 1.62
N PHE A 79 -2.52 -9.37 1.97
CA PHE A 79 -2.68 -9.74 3.38
C PHE A 79 -1.34 -9.71 4.13
N GLY A 80 -0.27 -10.21 3.52
CA GLY A 80 1.09 -10.15 4.07
C GLY A 80 1.62 -8.73 4.28
N THR A 81 1.19 -7.76 3.44
CA THR A 81 1.63 -6.36 3.57
C THR A 81 1.20 -5.69 4.85
N GLY A 82 0.12 -6.14 5.49
CA GLY A 82 -0.31 -5.62 6.77
C GLY A 82 0.72 -5.87 7.89
N PHE A 83 1.38 -7.03 7.88
CA PHE A 83 2.43 -7.33 8.85
C PHE A 83 3.67 -6.45 8.65
N THR A 84 4.06 -6.21 7.41
CA THR A 84 5.19 -5.32 7.10
C THR A 84 4.87 -3.86 7.44
N SER A 85 3.61 -3.45 7.24
CA SER A 85 3.13 -2.10 7.57
C SER A 85 3.13 -1.84 9.08
N ALA A 86 2.97 -2.87 9.93
CA ALA A 86 3.06 -2.75 11.37
C ALA A 86 4.47 -2.37 11.87
N VAL A 87 5.51 -2.62 11.07
CA VAL A 87 6.89 -2.26 11.43
C VAL A 87 7.08 -0.73 11.46
N VAL A 88 6.38 0.02 10.59
CA VAL A 88 6.51 1.49 10.51
C VAL A 88 6.23 2.19 11.84
N PRO A 89 5.05 2.02 12.48
CA PRO A 89 4.75 2.71 13.72
C PRO A 89 5.62 2.21 14.89
N LEU A 90 6.04 0.94 14.88
CA LEU A 90 6.92 0.39 15.89
C LEU A 90 8.31 1.05 15.84
N VAL A 91 8.88 1.16 14.64
CA VAL A 91 10.17 1.83 14.41
C VAL A 91 10.07 3.31 14.73
N ALA A 92 9.02 4.00 14.25
CA ALA A 92 8.86 5.44 14.47
C ALA A 92 8.71 5.77 15.97
N GLN A 93 7.92 5.01 16.72
CA GLN A 93 7.79 5.22 18.15
C GLN A 93 9.06 4.90 18.92
N ALA A 94 9.72 3.76 18.63
CA ALA A 94 10.99 3.41 19.26
C ALA A 94 12.07 4.47 18.99
N LEU A 95 12.13 5.01 17.78
CA LEU A 95 13.00 6.13 17.42
C LEU A 95 12.65 7.39 18.22
N GLY A 96 11.35 7.68 18.36
CA GLY A 96 10.87 8.81 19.18
C GLY A 96 11.31 8.73 20.64
N HIS A 97 11.31 7.52 21.22
CA HIS A 97 11.82 7.24 22.58
C HIS A 97 13.36 7.23 22.67
N GLY A 98 14.08 7.28 21.54
CA GLY A 98 15.53 7.08 21.51
C GLY A 98 15.98 5.63 21.72
N ASP A 99 15.05 4.66 21.63
CA ASP A 99 15.31 3.24 21.85
C ASP A 99 15.81 2.55 20.59
N ARG A 100 17.12 2.55 20.39
CA ARG A 100 17.79 1.86 19.26
C ARG A 100 17.57 0.35 19.28
N ILE A 101 17.47 -0.23 20.47
CA ILE A 101 17.25 -1.67 20.63
C ILE A 101 15.83 -2.02 20.19
N GLY A 102 14.85 -1.21 20.56
CA GLY A 102 13.46 -1.33 20.13
C GLY A 102 13.31 -1.23 18.61
N VAL A 103 14.00 -0.30 17.96
CA VAL A 103 14.05 -0.21 16.48
C VAL A 103 14.55 -1.53 15.87
N ARG A 104 15.71 -2.02 16.33
CA ARG A 104 16.27 -3.29 15.86
C ARG A 104 15.31 -4.47 16.05
N ARG A 105 14.72 -4.59 17.25
CA ARG A 105 13.77 -5.66 17.59
C ARG A 105 12.54 -5.63 16.67
N SER A 106 11.98 -4.45 16.43
CA SER A 106 10.80 -4.26 15.58
C SER A 106 11.03 -4.73 14.14
N VAL A 107 12.14 -4.32 13.53
CA VAL A 107 12.49 -4.70 12.16
C VAL A 107 12.79 -6.18 12.05
N ARG A 108 13.62 -6.70 12.95
CA ARG A 108 14.03 -8.10 12.94
C ARG A 108 12.84 -9.04 13.14
N MET A 109 11.96 -8.73 14.08
CA MET A 109 10.76 -9.55 14.31
C MET A 109 9.70 -9.33 13.22
N GLY A 110 9.66 -8.17 12.56
CA GLY A 110 8.90 -7.98 11.33
C GLY A 110 9.33 -8.95 10.22
N LEU A 111 10.64 -9.11 10.01
CA LEU A 111 11.17 -10.10 9.06
C LEU A 111 10.85 -11.54 9.47
N TRP A 112 10.89 -11.85 10.76
CA TRP A 112 10.49 -13.18 11.28
C TRP A 112 9.01 -13.48 11.02
N VAL A 113 8.11 -12.50 11.24
CA VAL A 113 6.69 -12.65 10.93
C VAL A 113 6.49 -12.84 9.43
N VAL A 114 7.24 -12.14 8.57
CA VAL A 114 7.22 -12.33 7.11
C VAL A 114 7.64 -13.76 6.74
N ILE A 115 8.75 -14.26 7.31
CA ILE A 115 9.21 -15.64 7.07
C ILE A 115 8.13 -16.63 7.47
N ALA A 116 7.59 -16.49 8.68
CA ALA A 116 6.54 -17.38 9.18
C ALA A 116 5.29 -17.33 8.28
N TYR A 117 4.85 -16.14 7.90
CA TYR A 117 3.72 -15.95 7.00
C TYR A 117 3.94 -16.63 5.64
N CYS A 118 5.06 -16.35 4.97
CA CYS A 118 5.39 -16.95 3.68
C CYS A 118 5.46 -18.48 3.76
N THR A 119 6.02 -19.02 4.85
CA THR A 119 6.09 -20.48 5.08
C THR A 119 4.71 -21.09 5.24
N VAL A 120 3.80 -20.41 5.96
CA VAL A 120 2.42 -20.91 6.18
C VAL A 120 1.59 -20.86 4.90
N VAL A 121 1.77 -19.83 4.07
CA VAL A 121 0.98 -19.70 2.83
C VAL A 121 1.60 -20.42 1.63
N ALA A 122 2.87 -20.80 1.68
CA ALA A 122 3.54 -21.50 0.58
C ALA A 122 2.81 -22.79 0.14
N PRO A 123 2.34 -23.68 1.04
CA PRO A 123 1.59 -24.87 0.64
C PRO A 123 0.29 -24.51 -0.12
N LEU A 124 -0.40 -23.43 0.26
CA LEU A 124 -1.63 -22.97 -0.40
C LEU A 124 -1.36 -22.61 -1.87
N LEU A 125 -0.26 -21.89 -2.13
CA LEU A 125 0.12 -21.49 -3.49
C LEU A 125 0.73 -22.65 -4.28
N TRP A 126 1.47 -23.55 -3.61
CA TRP A 126 2.07 -24.72 -4.24
C TRP A 126 1.04 -25.73 -4.75
N PHE A 127 -0.05 -25.93 -3.99
CA PHE A 127 -1.16 -26.82 -4.29
C PHE A 127 -2.44 -26.04 -4.67
N SER A 128 -2.32 -25.00 -5.48
CA SER A 128 -3.44 -24.11 -5.83
C SER A 128 -4.43 -24.71 -6.83
N GLU A 129 -4.03 -25.72 -7.63
CA GLU A 129 -4.89 -26.34 -8.65
C GLU A 129 -6.19 -26.94 -8.08
N PRO A 130 -6.18 -27.78 -7.02
CA PRO A 130 -7.41 -28.30 -6.45
C PRO A 130 -8.37 -27.22 -5.95
N MET A 131 -7.82 -26.12 -5.42
CA MET A 131 -8.62 -24.98 -4.98
C MET A 131 -9.24 -24.24 -6.16
N LEU A 132 -8.48 -24.02 -7.24
CA LEU A 132 -8.96 -23.37 -8.46
C LEU A 132 -10.03 -24.21 -9.17
N LEU A 133 -9.86 -25.53 -9.24
CA LEU A 133 -10.87 -26.45 -9.73
C LEU A 133 -12.16 -26.39 -8.89
N GLY A 134 -12.04 -26.36 -7.56
CA GLY A 134 -13.16 -26.18 -6.64
C GLY A 134 -13.90 -24.85 -6.80
N LEU A 135 -13.23 -23.82 -7.31
CA LEU A 135 -13.81 -22.53 -7.68
C LEU A 135 -14.41 -22.50 -9.10
N GLY A 136 -14.43 -23.65 -9.80
CA GLY A 136 -15.05 -23.78 -11.12
C GLY A 136 -14.16 -23.37 -12.30
N GLN A 137 -12.84 -23.29 -12.10
CA GLN A 137 -11.92 -22.99 -13.19
C GLN A 137 -11.70 -24.21 -14.09
N ALA A 138 -11.46 -23.97 -15.39
CA ALA A 138 -11.14 -25.03 -16.33
C ALA A 138 -9.81 -25.72 -15.96
N PRO A 139 -9.68 -27.06 -16.16
CA PRO A 139 -8.52 -27.83 -15.71
C PRO A 139 -7.19 -27.34 -16.28
N ASP A 140 -7.15 -26.95 -17.54
CA ASP A 140 -5.98 -26.42 -18.24
C ASP A 140 -5.55 -25.05 -17.65
N VAL A 141 -6.51 -24.18 -17.38
CA VAL A 141 -6.28 -22.87 -16.75
C VAL A 141 -5.78 -23.07 -15.32
N ALA A 142 -6.38 -23.98 -14.53
CA ALA A 142 -5.98 -24.24 -13.15
C ALA A 142 -4.55 -24.82 -13.07
N ALA A 143 -4.19 -25.75 -13.95
CA ALA A 143 -2.85 -26.34 -14.02
C ALA A 143 -1.79 -25.32 -14.42
N ASN A 144 -2.06 -24.48 -15.42
CA ASN A 144 -1.16 -23.40 -15.84
C ASN A 144 -0.99 -22.34 -14.74
N ALA A 145 -2.08 -21.96 -14.08
CA ALA A 145 -2.05 -21.03 -12.96
C ALA A 145 -1.22 -21.58 -11.79
N GLN A 146 -1.34 -22.86 -11.45
CA GLN A 146 -0.50 -23.50 -10.43
C GLN A 146 0.98 -23.50 -10.83
N SER A 147 1.29 -23.81 -12.09
CA SER A 147 2.66 -23.79 -12.59
C SER A 147 3.32 -22.40 -12.43
N TYR A 148 2.58 -21.34 -12.74
CA TYR A 148 3.00 -19.96 -12.50
C TYR A 148 3.20 -19.67 -11.01
N LEU A 149 2.23 -20.04 -10.16
CA LEU A 149 2.25 -19.77 -8.71
C LEU A 149 3.40 -20.48 -7.99
N ARG A 150 3.78 -21.68 -8.44
CA ARG A 150 4.95 -22.40 -7.92
C ARG A 150 6.25 -21.64 -8.10
N ILE A 151 6.37 -20.82 -9.14
CA ILE A 151 7.52 -19.92 -9.35
C ILE A 151 7.31 -18.62 -8.58
N ALA A 152 6.17 -17.97 -8.79
CA ALA A 152 5.87 -16.64 -8.25
C ALA A 152 5.94 -16.57 -6.71
N GLN A 153 5.55 -17.65 -5.99
CA GLN A 153 5.57 -17.68 -4.53
C GLN A 153 6.96 -17.43 -3.92
N TRP A 154 8.03 -17.80 -4.61
CA TRP A 154 9.40 -17.53 -4.15
C TRP A 154 9.74 -16.03 -4.15
N GLY A 155 9.03 -15.26 -4.97
CA GLY A 155 9.11 -13.79 -4.98
C GLY A 155 8.41 -13.13 -3.78
N MET A 156 7.46 -13.80 -3.13
CA MET A 156 6.72 -13.24 -2.00
C MET A 156 7.63 -12.93 -0.81
N PHE A 157 8.55 -13.82 -0.49
CA PHE A 157 9.49 -13.62 0.61
C PHE A 157 10.38 -12.39 0.43
N PRO A 158 11.14 -12.23 -0.68
CA PRO A 158 11.94 -11.03 -0.88
C PRO A 158 11.09 -9.77 -1.04
N ALA A 159 9.89 -9.85 -1.63
CA ALA A 159 8.98 -8.70 -1.76
C ALA A 159 8.51 -8.18 -0.40
N LEU A 160 7.97 -9.04 0.47
CA LEU A 160 7.56 -8.66 1.82
C LEU A 160 8.75 -8.30 2.71
N GLY A 161 9.89 -8.99 2.57
CA GLY A 161 11.14 -8.66 3.25
C GLY A 161 11.65 -7.26 2.87
N LEU A 162 11.62 -6.92 1.59
CA LEU A 162 11.92 -5.58 1.11
C LEU A 162 10.97 -4.55 1.71
N MET A 163 9.66 -4.83 1.76
CA MET A 163 8.69 -3.93 2.37
C MET A 163 8.96 -3.70 3.87
N ALA A 164 9.39 -4.73 4.61
CA ALA A 164 9.78 -4.58 6.00
C ALA A 164 11.04 -3.69 6.16
N LEU A 165 12.04 -3.82 5.28
CA LEU A 165 13.21 -2.93 5.27
C LEU A 165 12.86 -1.50 4.83
N ARG A 166 11.98 -1.36 3.82
CA ARG A 166 11.43 -0.05 3.44
C ARG A 166 10.70 0.62 4.61
N SER A 167 9.93 -0.15 5.39
CA SER A 167 9.26 0.33 6.60
C SER A 167 10.24 0.85 7.65
N PHE A 168 11.39 0.19 7.82
CA PHE A 168 12.49 0.68 8.67
C PHE A 168 13.05 2.01 8.16
N VAL A 169 13.42 2.08 6.88
CA VAL A 169 14.01 3.27 6.27
C VAL A 169 13.02 4.44 6.29
N THR A 170 11.74 4.18 6.04
CA THR A 170 10.65 5.16 6.12
C THR A 170 10.45 5.64 7.55
N GLY A 171 10.48 4.74 8.54
CA GLY A 171 10.40 5.06 9.96
C GLY A 171 11.54 5.97 10.45
N LEU A 172 12.71 5.90 9.80
CA LEU A 172 13.84 6.80 9.99
C LEU A 172 13.74 8.13 9.21
N GLU A 173 12.60 8.43 8.60
CA GLU A 173 12.36 9.61 7.75
C GLU A 173 13.29 9.69 6.50
N LYS A 174 13.83 8.55 6.03
CA LYS A 174 14.72 8.47 4.86
C LYS A 174 13.98 8.03 3.58
N GLY A 175 12.81 8.64 3.28
CA GLY A 175 11.96 8.26 2.15
C GLY A 175 12.63 8.29 0.77
N GLY A 176 13.64 9.14 0.54
CA GLY A 176 14.33 9.26 -0.75
C GLY A 176 14.94 7.95 -1.24
N ILE A 177 15.52 7.16 -0.36
CA ILE A 177 16.11 5.86 -0.70
C ILE A 177 15.06 4.84 -1.16
N VAL A 178 13.86 4.89 -0.56
CA VAL A 178 12.74 4.04 -0.96
C VAL A 178 12.37 4.30 -2.42
N LEU A 179 12.35 5.58 -2.82
CA LEU A 179 12.11 5.97 -4.20
C LEU A 179 13.19 5.42 -5.16
N TYR A 180 14.47 5.63 -4.84
CA TYR A 180 15.57 5.16 -5.72
C TYR A 180 15.58 3.65 -5.88
N ILE A 181 15.38 2.88 -4.81
CA ILE A 181 15.27 1.41 -4.88
C ILE A 181 14.10 1.02 -5.77
N THR A 182 12.93 1.66 -5.61
CA THR A 182 11.74 1.30 -6.40
C THR A 182 11.90 1.65 -7.88
N ILE A 183 12.52 2.79 -8.22
CA ILE A 183 12.83 3.13 -9.61
C ILE A 183 13.83 2.12 -10.22
N GLY A 184 14.86 1.75 -9.48
CA GLY A 184 15.81 0.72 -9.93
C GLY A 184 15.15 -0.63 -10.19
N MET A 185 14.24 -1.03 -9.31
CA MET A 185 13.43 -2.25 -9.50
C MET A 185 12.53 -2.15 -10.72
N PHE A 186 11.89 -1.00 -10.96
CA PHE A 186 11.04 -0.76 -12.13
C PHE A 186 11.83 -0.96 -13.43
N ILE A 187 12.97 -0.30 -13.56
CA ILE A 187 13.82 -0.41 -14.75
C ILE A 187 14.30 -1.86 -14.94
N MET A 188 14.77 -2.50 -13.87
CA MET A 188 15.24 -3.88 -13.91
C MET A 188 14.12 -4.85 -14.29
N ASN A 189 12.94 -4.72 -13.66
CA ASN A 189 11.79 -5.57 -13.95
C ASN A 189 11.39 -5.46 -15.43
N ALA A 190 11.27 -4.24 -15.94
CA ALA A 190 10.89 -4.01 -17.34
C ALA A 190 11.88 -4.65 -18.32
N ILE A 191 13.19 -4.52 -18.08
CA ILE A 191 14.23 -5.10 -18.94
C ILE A 191 14.21 -6.63 -18.86
N VAL A 192 14.22 -7.21 -17.64
CA VAL A 192 14.28 -8.66 -17.45
C VAL A 192 12.99 -9.32 -17.94
N ALA A 193 11.82 -8.72 -17.70
CA ALA A 193 10.56 -9.21 -18.21
C ALA A 193 10.53 -9.23 -19.73
N TYR A 194 10.94 -8.14 -20.38
CA TYR A 194 11.00 -8.07 -21.83
C TYR A 194 11.93 -9.15 -22.44
N LEU A 195 13.12 -9.35 -21.85
CA LEU A 195 14.09 -10.34 -22.31
C LEU A 195 13.57 -11.77 -22.15
N LEU A 196 13.00 -12.12 -21.00
CA LEU A 196 12.58 -13.49 -20.69
C LEU A 196 11.22 -13.87 -21.28
N ILE A 197 10.32 -12.90 -21.47
CA ILE A 197 9.02 -13.15 -22.08
C ILE A 197 9.19 -13.44 -23.58
N PHE A 198 9.97 -12.61 -24.27
CA PHE A 198 10.08 -12.66 -25.74
C PHE A 198 11.34 -13.37 -26.25
N GLY A 199 12.30 -13.70 -25.41
CA GLY A 199 13.52 -14.43 -25.81
C GLY A 199 14.51 -13.59 -26.62
N HIS A 200 14.57 -12.28 -26.39
CA HIS A 200 15.50 -11.41 -27.11
C HIS A 200 16.95 -11.51 -26.61
N TYR A 201 17.92 -11.17 -27.47
CA TYR A 201 19.36 -11.13 -27.13
C TYR A 201 19.96 -12.45 -26.64
N GLY A 202 19.41 -13.59 -27.04
CA GLY A 202 19.89 -14.92 -26.66
C GLY A 202 19.32 -15.44 -25.33
N ALA A 203 18.40 -14.71 -24.70
CA ALA A 203 17.65 -15.21 -23.56
C ALA A 203 16.63 -16.28 -24.01
N PRO A 204 16.35 -17.32 -23.19
CA PRO A 204 15.32 -18.29 -23.53
C PRO A 204 13.93 -17.62 -23.52
N GLN A 205 13.12 -17.92 -24.54
CA GLN A 205 11.72 -17.49 -24.57
C GLN A 205 10.92 -18.33 -23.58
N LEU A 206 10.64 -17.78 -22.42
CA LEU A 206 9.95 -18.46 -21.33
C LEU A 206 8.47 -18.07 -21.22
N GLY A 207 8.02 -17.11 -22.02
CA GLY A 207 6.63 -16.65 -22.03
C GLY A 207 6.16 -16.29 -20.61
N LEU A 208 5.11 -16.99 -20.16
CA LEU A 208 4.50 -16.80 -18.86
C LEU A 208 5.45 -17.03 -17.67
N HIS A 209 6.27 -18.08 -17.72
CA HIS A 209 7.27 -18.35 -16.69
C HIS A 209 8.33 -17.26 -16.65
N GLY A 210 8.65 -16.66 -17.81
CA GLY A 210 9.55 -15.52 -17.91
C GLY A 210 9.07 -14.30 -17.13
N ALA A 211 7.78 -13.99 -17.16
CA ALA A 211 7.18 -12.92 -16.37
C ALA A 211 7.30 -13.20 -14.87
N ALA A 212 7.00 -14.44 -14.43
CA ALA A 212 7.15 -14.82 -13.02
C ALA A 212 8.59 -14.72 -12.53
N ILE A 213 9.56 -15.21 -13.33
CA ILE A 213 10.99 -15.17 -12.98
C ILE A 213 11.48 -13.71 -12.93
N ALA A 214 11.03 -12.86 -13.84
CA ALA A 214 11.38 -11.43 -13.83
C ALA A 214 10.92 -10.75 -12.54
N ALA A 215 9.66 -10.96 -12.15
CA ALA A 215 9.11 -10.40 -10.93
C ALA A 215 9.84 -10.92 -9.67
N VAL A 216 10.13 -12.23 -9.60
CA VAL A 216 10.91 -12.82 -8.49
C VAL A 216 12.31 -12.21 -8.44
N SER A 217 12.99 -12.11 -9.58
CA SER A 217 14.34 -11.55 -9.69
C SER A 217 14.39 -10.08 -9.26
N ALA A 218 13.42 -9.27 -9.72
CA ALA A 218 13.32 -7.86 -9.36
C ALA A 218 13.13 -7.67 -7.85
N ASN A 219 12.23 -8.45 -7.24
CA ASN A 219 12.00 -8.39 -5.79
C ASN A 219 13.24 -8.87 -5.00
N LEU A 220 13.90 -9.94 -5.44
CA LEU A 220 15.11 -10.45 -4.79
C LEU A 220 16.25 -9.44 -4.86
N VAL A 221 16.51 -8.87 -6.03
CA VAL A 221 17.57 -7.85 -6.19
C VAL A 221 17.23 -6.60 -5.41
N GLY A 222 15.98 -6.13 -5.44
CA GLY A 222 15.54 -5.01 -4.60
C GLY A 222 15.76 -5.26 -3.11
N PHE A 223 15.45 -6.47 -2.64
CA PHE A 223 15.68 -6.88 -1.25
C PHE A 223 17.16 -6.90 -0.88
N LEU A 224 18.01 -7.47 -1.75
CA LEU A 224 19.47 -7.50 -1.56
C LEU A 224 20.09 -6.09 -1.58
N ILE A 225 19.64 -5.22 -2.48
CA ILE A 225 20.05 -3.81 -2.51
C ILE A 225 19.66 -3.10 -1.20
N ALA A 226 18.45 -3.33 -0.68
CA ALA A 226 18.01 -2.75 0.58
C ALA A 226 18.86 -3.24 1.76
N ILE A 227 19.19 -4.53 1.82
CA ILE A 227 20.11 -5.08 2.83
C ILE A 227 21.50 -4.45 2.72
N ALA A 228 22.06 -4.41 1.50
CA ALA A 228 23.39 -3.83 1.26
C ALA A 228 23.42 -2.33 1.64
N TYR A 229 22.39 -1.59 1.29
CA TYR A 229 22.27 -0.17 1.65
C TYR A 229 22.23 0.03 3.17
N VAL A 230 21.38 -0.73 3.88
CA VAL A 230 21.26 -0.65 5.35
C VAL A 230 22.59 -0.97 6.04
N GLN A 231 23.36 -1.92 5.50
CA GLN A 231 24.66 -2.28 6.06
C GLN A 231 25.79 -1.33 5.68
N ALA A 232 25.73 -0.70 4.50
CA ALA A 232 26.74 0.23 4.02
C ALA A 232 26.63 1.62 4.69
N GLN A 233 25.41 2.05 5.02
CA GLN A 233 25.19 3.37 5.62
C GLN A 233 25.52 3.38 7.13
N PRO A 234 26.52 4.16 7.60
CA PRO A 234 26.93 4.18 9.01
C PRO A 234 25.77 4.46 9.97
N ALA A 235 24.89 5.39 9.61
CA ALA A 235 23.72 5.78 10.42
C ALA A 235 22.70 4.65 10.60
N MET A 236 22.59 3.74 9.62
CA MET A 236 21.67 2.58 9.66
C MET A 236 22.36 1.34 10.23
N ARG A 237 23.63 1.15 9.89
CA ARG A 237 24.47 0.07 10.45
C ARG A 237 24.52 0.12 11.99
N ALA A 238 24.47 1.31 12.59
CA ALA A 238 24.45 1.51 14.04
C ALA A 238 23.23 0.84 14.74
N TYR A 239 22.17 0.47 14.01
CA TYR A 239 21.05 -0.28 14.55
C TYR A 239 21.29 -1.79 14.57
N GLU A 240 22.33 -2.31 13.91
CA GLU A 240 22.74 -3.73 13.92
C GLU A 240 21.59 -4.70 13.63
N LEU A 241 20.78 -4.45 12.58
CA LEU A 241 19.53 -5.17 12.31
C LEU A 241 19.72 -6.70 12.20
N PHE A 242 20.84 -7.13 11.63
CA PHE A 242 21.10 -8.54 11.33
C PHE A 242 21.94 -9.25 12.40
N VAL A 243 22.41 -8.52 13.43
CA VAL A 243 23.19 -9.11 14.54
C VAL A 243 22.28 -10.02 15.37
N ARG A 244 22.66 -11.28 15.54
CA ARG A 244 21.90 -12.34 16.24
C ARG A 244 20.47 -12.48 15.69
N PHE A 245 20.32 -12.43 14.35
CA PHE A 245 19.03 -12.54 13.66
C PHE A 245 18.26 -13.82 14.05
N TRP A 246 18.96 -14.92 14.33
CA TRP A 246 18.38 -16.22 14.70
C TRP A 246 17.73 -16.26 16.10
N LYS A 247 17.88 -15.23 16.94
CA LYS A 247 17.24 -15.20 18.27
C LYS A 247 15.87 -14.55 18.16
N PRO A 248 14.76 -15.34 18.26
CA PRO A 248 13.42 -14.76 18.24
C PRO A 248 13.15 -14.00 19.55
N ASP A 249 12.39 -12.91 19.44
CA ASP A 249 11.83 -12.16 20.54
C ASP A 249 10.32 -12.29 20.47
N TRP A 250 9.79 -13.29 21.15
CA TRP A 250 8.38 -13.65 21.07
C TRP A 250 7.44 -12.53 21.49
N SER A 251 7.86 -11.65 22.41
CA SER A 251 7.05 -10.49 22.83
C SER A 251 6.88 -9.51 21.67
N MET A 252 7.95 -9.21 20.95
CA MET A 252 7.94 -8.33 19.79
C MET A 252 7.28 -8.99 18.57
N VAL A 253 7.49 -10.30 18.34
CA VAL A 253 6.75 -11.07 17.30
C VAL A 253 5.24 -10.94 17.53
N ARG A 254 4.79 -11.13 18.78
CA ARG A 254 3.38 -10.98 19.14
C ARG A 254 2.89 -9.55 18.90
N GLU A 255 3.68 -8.54 19.23
CA GLU A 255 3.30 -7.13 19.00
C GLU A 255 3.17 -6.82 17.50
N VAL A 256 4.14 -7.22 16.67
CA VAL A 256 4.06 -7.09 15.20
C VAL A 256 2.83 -7.80 14.65
N PHE A 257 2.57 -9.03 15.11
CA PHE A 257 1.42 -9.82 14.66
C PHE A 257 0.09 -9.16 15.06
N LEU A 258 -0.05 -8.74 16.31
CA LEU A 258 -1.28 -8.11 16.83
C LEU A 258 -1.57 -6.74 16.22
N LEU A 259 -0.56 -6.02 15.77
CA LEU A 259 -0.74 -4.79 15.01
C LEU A 259 -0.98 -5.06 13.52
N GLY A 260 -0.25 -6.00 12.94
CA GLY A 260 -0.30 -6.31 11.52
C GLY A 260 -1.59 -7.00 11.09
N LEU A 261 -2.09 -7.93 11.88
CA LEU A 261 -3.30 -8.69 11.56
C LEU A 261 -4.54 -7.79 11.32
N PRO A 262 -4.85 -6.82 12.19
CA PRO A 262 -5.94 -5.88 11.91
C PRO A 262 -5.68 -5.02 10.65
N ILE A 263 -4.44 -4.63 10.40
CA ILE A 263 -4.07 -3.88 9.18
C ILE A 263 -4.34 -4.74 7.95
N SER A 264 -3.94 -6.03 7.97
CA SER A 264 -4.19 -6.99 6.88
C SER A 264 -5.69 -7.12 6.58
N PHE A 265 -6.52 -7.28 7.62
CA PHE A 265 -7.97 -7.37 7.45
C PHE A 265 -8.59 -6.08 6.91
N THR A 266 -8.09 -4.92 7.33
CA THR A 266 -8.57 -3.62 6.80
C THR A 266 -8.29 -3.51 5.31
N ILE A 267 -7.06 -3.82 4.88
CA ILE A 267 -6.68 -3.75 3.46
C ILE A 267 -7.45 -4.79 2.64
N LEU A 268 -7.61 -6.01 3.18
CA LEU A 268 -8.39 -7.06 2.50
C LEU A 268 -9.87 -6.65 2.35
N ALA A 269 -10.47 -6.07 3.37
CA ALA A 269 -11.85 -5.59 3.32
C ALA A 269 -12.05 -4.50 2.29
N GLU A 270 -11.10 -3.56 2.20
CA GLU A 270 -11.12 -2.49 1.22
C GLU A 270 -10.98 -3.03 -0.22
N THR A 271 -9.99 -3.88 -0.48
CA THR A 271 -9.78 -4.47 -1.80
C THR A 271 -10.93 -5.38 -2.23
N SER A 272 -11.52 -6.13 -1.28
CA SER A 272 -12.69 -6.98 -1.57
C SER A 272 -13.95 -6.16 -1.87
N LEU A 273 -14.11 -4.97 -1.30
CA LEU A 273 -15.19 -4.05 -1.65
C LEU A 273 -15.10 -3.62 -3.13
N PHE A 274 -13.91 -3.25 -3.61
CA PHE A 274 -13.71 -2.89 -5.02
C PHE A 274 -13.93 -4.08 -5.96
N ALA A 275 -13.51 -5.28 -5.56
CA ALA A 275 -13.79 -6.50 -6.31
C ALA A 275 -15.29 -6.80 -6.40
N ALA A 276 -16.02 -6.68 -5.28
CA ALA A 276 -17.46 -6.85 -5.24
C ALA A 276 -18.19 -5.85 -6.13
N ALA A 277 -17.74 -4.60 -6.15
CA ALA A 277 -18.32 -3.58 -7.03
C ALA A 277 -18.07 -3.87 -8.51
N SER A 278 -16.91 -4.36 -8.88
CA SER A 278 -16.65 -4.79 -10.26
C SER A 278 -17.59 -5.93 -10.68
N LEU A 279 -17.92 -6.86 -9.77
CA LEU A 279 -18.92 -7.89 -10.01
C LEU A 279 -20.33 -7.30 -10.18
N MET A 280 -20.70 -6.32 -9.33
CA MET A 280 -21.97 -5.60 -9.48
C MET A 280 -22.05 -4.89 -10.85
N MET A 281 -20.99 -4.18 -11.24
CA MET A 281 -20.94 -3.51 -12.55
C MET A 281 -21.05 -4.50 -13.71
N GLY A 282 -20.40 -5.66 -13.61
CA GLY A 282 -20.51 -6.73 -14.60
C GLY A 282 -21.92 -7.31 -14.71
N SER A 283 -22.68 -7.38 -13.60
CA SER A 283 -24.09 -7.83 -13.61
C SER A 283 -25.04 -6.78 -14.20
N ILE A 284 -24.68 -5.49 -14.16
CA ILE A 284 -25.44 -4.40 -14.78
C ILE A 284 -25.25 -4.41 -16.29
N GLY A 285 -24.00 -4.52 -16.77
CA GLY A 285 -23.71 -4.60 -18.20
C GLY A 285 -22.24 -4.55 -18.53
N LYS A 286 -21.89 -4.99 -19.75
CA LYS A 286 -20.49 -5.00 -20.24
C LYS A 286 -19.92 -3.59 -20.41
N LEU A 287 -20.75 -2.67 -20.90
CA LEU A 287 -20.32 -1.26 -21.11
C LEU A 287 -20.12 -0.54 -19.79
N GLU A 288 -20.99 -0.79 -18.82
CA GLU A 288 -20.87 -0.26 -17.46
C GLU A 288 -19.61 -0.79 -16.76
N LEU A 289 -19.28 -2.07 -16.94
CA LEU A 289 -18.05 -2.65 -16.42
C LEU A 289 -16.80 -2.00 -17.04
N ALA A 290 -16.81 -1.77 -18.36
CA ALA A 290 -15.73 -1.07 -19.05
C ALA A 290 -15.57 0.37 -18.56
N ALA A 291 -16.67 1.11 -18.43
CA ALA A 291 -16.68 2.48 -17.90
C ALA A 291 -16.17 2.53 -16.45
N HIS A 292 -16.60 1.58 -15.61
CA HIS A 292 -16.11 1.41 -14.25
C HIS A 292 -14.59 1.16 -14.20
N GLY A 293 -14.08 0.30 -15.09
CA GLY A 293 -12.64 0.02 -15.18
C GLY A 293 -11.81 1.29 -15.42
N ILE A 294 -12.28 2.18 -16.32
CA ILE A 294 -11.63 3.46 -16.59
C ILE A 294 -11.65 4.37 -15.36
N ALA A 295 -12.83 4.55 -14.75
CA ALA A 295 -12.97 5.38 -13.55
C ALA A 295 -12.14 4.85 -12.39
N LEU A 296 -12.11 3.52 -12.19
CA LEU A 296 -11.32 2.86 -11.14
C LEU A 296 -9.82 3.01 -11.39
N GLN A 297 -9.37 2.93 -12.63
CA GLN A 297 -7.96 3.14 -12.98
C GLN A 297 -7.51 4.57 -12.66
N LEU A 298 -8.31 5.57 -13.01
CA LEU A 298 -8.05 6.96 -12.67
C LEU A 298 -8.02 7.18 -11.16
N ALA A 299 -9.02 6.64 -10.43
CA ALA A 299 -9.06 6.69 -8.98
C ALA A 299 -7.84 6.03 -8.34
N SER A 300 -7.39 4.88 -8.86
CA SER A 300 -6.21 4.17 -8.36
C SER A 300 -4.91 4.98 -8.54
N ILE A 301 -4.75 5.67 -9.66
CA ILE A 301 -3.59 6.55 -9.89
C ILE A 301 -3.61 7.71 -8.89
N ALA A 302 -4.76 8.37 -8.72
CA ALA A 302 -4.91 9.48 -7.78
C ALA A 302 -4.68 9.02 -6.33
N PHE A 303 -5.09 7.80 -5.96
CA PHE A 303 -4.93 7.22 -4.63
C PHE A 303 -3.47 7.01 -4.21
N MET A 304 -2.54 6.90 -5.15
CA MET A 304 -1.12 6.74 -4.82
C MET A 304 -0.58 7.89 -3.95
N VAL A 305 -1.13 9.10 -4.11
CA VAL A 305 -0.73 10.26 -3.29
C VAL A 305 -1.25 10.16 -1.86
N PRO A 306 -2.55 9.98 -1.58
CA PRO A 306 -3.05 9.71 -0.23
C PRO A 306 -2.38 8.51 0.45
N LEU A 307 -2.09 7.45 -0.29
CA LEU A 307 -1.40 6.27 0.24
C LEU A 307 0.02 6.59 0.72
N GLY A 308 0.77 7.37 -0.06
CA GLY A 308 2.07 7.90 0.36
C GLY A 308 1.96 8.81 1.59
N LEU A 309 0.98 9.70 1.61
CA LEU A 309 0.71 10.59 2.75
C LEU A 309 0.25 9.84 4.01
N ALA A 310 -0.47 8.73 3.88
CA ALA A 310 -0.83 7.86 5.00
C ALA A 310 0.42 7.24 5.68
N GLN A 311 1.45 6.90 4.89
CA GLN A 311 2.73 6.46 5.44
C GLN A 311 3.45 7.61 6.18
N VAL A 312 3.44 8.83 5.63
CA VAL A 312 3.96 10.03 6.31
C VAL A 312 3.24 10.27 7.63
N ALA A 313 1.90 10.15 7.64
CA ALA A 313 1.09 10.28 8.85
C ALA A 313 1.53 9.27 9.93
N THR A 314 1.69 8.00 9.53
CA THR A 314 2.13 6.92 10.44
C THR A 314 3.49 7.22 11.06
N VAL A 315 4.46 7.66 10.27
CA VAL A 315 5.82 7.96 10.73
C VAL A 315 5.84 9.16 11.65
N ARG A 316 5.29 10.28 11.20
CA ARG A 316 5.41 11.55 11.94
C ARG A 316 4.59 11.57 13.21
N VAL A 317 3.39 10.99 13.18
CA VAL A 317 2.57 10.79 14.38
C VAL A 317 3.24 9.80 15.33
N GLY A 318 3.76 8.68 14.81
CA GLY A 318 4.47 7.68 15.60
C GLY A 318 5.70 8.26 16.30
N LEU A 319 6.51 9.04 15.58
CA LEU A 319 7.70 9.70 16.12
C LEU A 319 7.35 10.71 17.21
N ALA A 320 6.34 11.56 16.99
CA ALA A 320 5.89 12.54 17.97
C ALA A 320 5.27 11.84 19.21
N ASN A 321 4.49 10.79 19.00
CA ASN A 321 3.92 9.98 20.08
C ASN A 321 5.02 9.30 20.89
N GLY A 322 6.05 8.75 20.25
CA GLY A 322 7.22 8.18 20.92
C GLY A 322 7.98 9.20 21.79
N ARG A 323 8.01 10.46 21.41
CA ARG A 323 8.59 11.57 22.21
C ARG A 323 7.67 12.05 23.34
N GLY A 324 6.44 11.56 23.44
CA GLY A 324 5.43 12.09 24.35
C GLY A 324 4.91 13.48 23.95
N ASP A 325 5.23 13.97 22.72
CA ASP A 325 4.85 15.30 22.23
C ASP A 325 3.43 15.28 21.59
N MET A 326 2.42 15.40 22.41
CA MET A 326 1.02 15.44 21.93
C MET A 326 0.69 16.65 21.06
N VAL A 327 1.40 17.77 21.24
CA VAL A 327 1.26 18.95 20.36
C VAL A 327 1.84 18.62 18.99
N GLY A 328 3.00 17.96 18.95
CA GLY A 328 3.60 17.43 17.72
C GLY A 328 2.70 16.43 17.02
N VAL A 329 2.09 15.48 17.75
CA VAL A 329 1.11 14.51 17.19
C VAL A 329 -0.03 15.25 16.49
N ARG A 330 -0.64 16.24 17.16
CA ARG A 330 -1.75 17.01 16.60
C ARG A 330 -1.34 17.80 15.36
N ARG A 331 -0.19 18.47 15.40
CA ARG A 331 0.31 19.31 14.29
C ARG A 331 0.77 18.45 13.11
N ALA A 332 1.48 17.36 13.37
CA ALA A 332 1.88 16.43 12.32
C ALA A 332 0.65 15.82 11.62
N GLY A 333 -0.33 15.35 12.39
CA GLY A 333 -1.58 14.81 11.84
C GLY A 333 -2.37 15.84 11.04
N GLY A 334 -2.53 17.05 11.59
CA GLY A 334 -3.21 18.15 10.90
C GLY A 334 -2.53 18.57 9.60
N ALA A 335 -1.19 18.65 9.58
CA ALA A 335 -0.43 19.01 8.39
C ALA A 335 -0.63 17.99 7.26
N VAL A 336 -0.59 16.69 7.57
CA VAL A 336 -0.81 15.64 6.56
C VAL A 336 -2.24 15.66 6.05
N LEU A 337 -3.24 15.85 6.91
CA LEU A 337 -4.64 15.97 6.51
C LEU A 337 -4.86 17.16 5.58
N ILE A 338 -4.31 18.32 5.91
CA ILE A 338 -4.42 19.54 5.07
C ILE A 338 -3.83 19.28 3.68
N VAL A 339 -2.61 18.71 3.60
CA VAL A 339 -1.96 18.42 2.32
C VAL A 339 -2.77 17.41 1.51
N SER A 340 -3.33 16.37 2.17
CA SER A 340 -4.18 15.37 1.50
C SER A 340 -5.46 16.00 0.95
N ILE A 341 -6.15 16.83 1.74
CA ILE A 341 -7.39 17.52 1.31
C ILE A 341 -7.10 18.42 0.12
N ILE A 342 -6.05 19.23 0.17
CA ILE A 342 -5.69 20.14 -0.92
C ILE A 342 -5.43 19.36 -2.22
N PHE A 343 -4.61 18.29 -2.14
CA PHE A 343 -4.28 17.48 -3.30
C PHE A 343 -5.52 16.79 -3.89
N THR A 344 -6.31 16.13 -3.06
CA THR A 344 -7.52 15.41 -3.53
C THR A 344 -8.62 16.35 -4.01
N ALA A 345 -8.75 17.56 -3.42
CA ALA A 345 -9.66 18.58 -3.92
C ALA A 345 -9.25 19.10 -5.30
N ILE A 346 -7.96 19.36 -5.52
CA ILE A 346 -7.44 19.75 -6.85
C ILE A 346 -7.73 18.66 -7.88
N GLY A 347 -7.44 17.40 -7.54
CA GLY A 347 -7.75 16.24 -8.39
C GLY A 347 -9.26 16.10 -8.66
N GLY A 348 -10.09 16.32 -7.64
CA GLY A 348 -11.55 16.30 -7.76
C GLY A 348 -12.09 17.36 -8.72
N VAL A 349 -11.56 18.58 -8.64
CA VAL A 349 -11.89 19.66 -9.59
C VAL A 349 -11.45 19.27 -11.02
N LEU A 350 -10.26 18.69 -11.18
CA LEU A 350 -9.78 18.24 -12.49
C LEU A 350 -10.70 17.17 -13.10
N TYR A 351 -11.16 16.20 -12.28
CA TYR A 351 -12.08 15.14 -12.72
C TYR A 351 -13.46 15.72 -13.09
N ALA A 352 -13.92 16.73 -12.39
CA ALA A 352 -15.17 17.39 -12.70
C ALA A 352 -15.09 18.28 -13.97
N MET A 353 -13.94 18.92 -14.22
CA MET A 353 -13.79 19.83 -15.35
C MET A 353 -13.47 19.12 -16.68
N MET A 354 -12.79 17.98 -16.65
CA MET A 354 -12.28 17.30 -17.84
C MET A 354 -12.59 15.78 -17.87
N PRO A 355 -13.78 15.31 -17.46
CA PRO A 355 -14.02 13.87 -17.32
C PRO A 355 -13.93 13.13 -18.65
N GLY A 356 -14.45 13.70 -19.74
CA GLY A 356 -14.39 13.10 -21.09
C GLY A 356 -12.97 13.01 -21.65
N ALA A 357 -12.14 14.04 -21.43
CA ALA A 357 -10.75 14.01 -21.86
C ALA A 357 -9.95 12.95 -21.11
N LEU A 358 -10.18 12.82 -19.80
CA LEU A 358 -9.53 11.82 -18.97
C LEU A 358 -9.96 10.39 -19.35
N ALA A 359 -11.24 10.16 -19.62
CA ALA A 359 -11.74 8.87 -20.12
C ALA A 359 -11.12 8.52 -21.48
N GLY A 360 -11.00 9.52 -22.37
CA GLY A 360 -10.42 9.33 -23.69
C GLY A 360 -8.95 8.87 -23.70
N LEU A 361 -8.21 9.08 -22.63
CA LEU A 361 -6.83 8.57 -22.50
C LEU A 361 -6.76 7.03 -22.43
N PHE A 362 -7.87 6.37 -22.06
CA PHE A 362 -7.95 4.91 -21.86
C PHE A 362 -8.81 4.21 -22.91
N LEU A 363 -9.40 4.98 -23.86
CA LEU A 363 -10.29 4.45 -24.88
C LEU A 363 -9.64 4.51 -26.27
N ASP A 364 -9.69 3.38 -26.98
CA ASP A 364 -9.45 3.37 -28.41
C ASP A 364 -10.72 3.86 -29.12
N THR A 365 -10.67 5.09 -29.60
CA THR A 365 -11.80 5.75 -30.27
C THR A 365 -12.22 5.07 -31.59
N SER A 366 -11.44 4.13 -32.11
CA SER A 366 -11.76 3.33 -33.31
C SER A 366 -12.76 2.20 -33.03
N GLN A 367 -12.96 1.84 -31.75
CA GLN A 367 -13.87 0.77 -31.37
C GLN A 367 -15.34 1.21 -31.48
N PRO A 368 -16.26 0.33 -31.95
CA PRO A 368 -17.68 0.66 -32.14
C PRO A 368 -18.38 1.15 -30.86
N ASP A 369 -17.99 0.60 -29.71
CA ASP A 369 -18.62 0.89 -28.42
C ASP A 369 -17.97 2.07 -27.68
N ALA A 370 -16.90 2.67 -28.23
CA ALA A 370 -16.13 3.71 -27.54
C ALA A 370 -16.99 4.91 -27.09
N ALA A 371 -17.88 5.38 -27.95
CA ALA A 371 -18.77 6.50 -27.63
C ALA A 371 -19.74 6.16 -26.49
N ALA A 372 -20.28 4.95 -26.44
CA ALA A 372 -21.16 4.48 -25.39
C ALA A 372 -20.43 4.32 -24.06
N VAL A 373 -19.21 3.75 -24.07
CA VAL A 373 -18.36 3.64 -22.87
C VAL A 373 -17.96 5.01 -22.36
N LEU A 374 -17.61 5.96 -23.25
CA LEU A 374 -17.28 7.34 -22.88
C LEU A 374 -18.44 8.04 -22.18
N ALA A 375 -19.65 7.88 -22.72
CA ALA A 375 -20.88 8.46 -22.15
C ALA A 375 -21.16 7.93 -20.73
N LEU A 376 -20.92 6.63 -20.48
CA LEU A 376 -21.05 6.01 -19.16
C LEU A 376 -19.90 6.35 -18.21
N ALA A 377 -18.66 6.44 -18.70
CA ALA A 377 -17.50 6.74 -17.88
C ALA A 377 -17.46 8.19 -17.38
N THR A 378 -17.96 9.13 -18.18
CA THR A 378 -17.96 10.56 -17.84
C THR A 378 -18.61 10.86 -16.48
N PRO A 379 -19.87 10.47 -16.18
CA PRO A 379 -20.46 10.71 -14.88
C PRO A 379 -19.73 9.93 -13.75
N LEU A 380 -19.21 8.72 -14.01
CA LEU A 380 -18.46 7.96 -13.01
C LEU A 380 -17.17 8.67 -12.61
N ILE A 381 -16.48 9.32 -13.56
CA ILE A 381 -15.25 10.10 -13.27
C ILE A 381 -15.59 11.35 -12.44
N VAL A 382 -16.71 12.00 -12.69
CA VAL A 382 -17.15 13.13 -11.85
C VAL A 382 -17.40 12.67 -10.41
N ILE A 383 -18.09 11.54 -10.22
CA ILE A 383 -18.30 10.95 -8.90
C ILE A 383 -16.97 10.52 -8.27
N ALA A 384 -16.04 9.97 -9.07
CA ALA A 384 -14.68 9.63 -8.63
C ALA A 384 -13.90 10.85 -8.13
N GLY A 385 -14.23 12.06 -8.61
CA GLY A 385 -13.69 13.32 -8.08
C GLY A 385 -14.07 13.57 -6.62
N ILE A 386 -15.31 13.27 -6.22
CA ILE A 386 -15.75 13.33 -4.83
C ILE A 386 -15.20 12.14 -4.03
N PHE A 387 -15.24 10.96 -4.64
CA PHE A 387 -14.74 9.72 -4.05
C PHE A 387 -13.29 9.85 -3.58
N GLN A 388 -12.36 10.37 -4.40
CA GLN A 388 -10.96 10.47 -4.03
C GLN A 388 -10.71 11.39 -2.82
N LEU A 389 -11.60 12.37 -2.53
CA LEU A 389 -11.49 13.20 -1.34
C LEU A 389 -11.73 12.39 -0.07
N VAL A 390 -12.82 11.62 -0.04
CA VAL A 390 -13.17 10.80 1.13
C VAL A 390 -12.23 9.60 1.27
N ASP A 391 -11.77 9.03 0.17
CA ASP A 391 -10.80 7.93 0.12
C ASP A 391 -9.44 8.39 0.66
N GLY A 392 -8.96 9.56 0.24
CA GLY A 392 -7.74 10.16 0.77
C GLY A 392 -7.81 10.44 2.27
N LEU A 393 -8.94 10.95 2.75
CA LEU A 393 -9.15 11.19 4.18
C LEU A 393 -9.19 9.91 5.00
N GLN A 394 -9.86 8.85 4.50
CA GLN A 394 -9.87 7.55 5.18
C GLN A 394 -8.47 6.93 5.23
N ALA A 395 -7.71 6.96 4.12
CA ALA A 395 -6.37 6.39 4.08
C ALA A 395 -5.41 7.12 5.05
N VAL A 396 -5.43 8.45 5.06
CA VAL A 396 -4.64 9.26 6.00
C VAL A 396 -5.12 9.05 7.43
N GLY A 397 -6.43 9.00 7.68
CA GLY A 397 -7.01 8.70 8.99
C GLY A 397 -6.54 7.35 9.55
N ALA A 398 -6.51 6.32 8.71
CA ALA A 398 -5.93 5.02 9.07
C ALA A 398 -4.43 5.14 9.39
N GLY A 399 -3.67 5.92 8.61
CA GLY A 399 -2.26 6.20 8.84
C GLY A 399 -2.00 6.90 10.20
N LEU A 400 -2.82 7.89 10.55
CA LEU A 400 -2.74 8.59 11.84
C LEU A 400 -2.92 7.63 13.03
N LEU A 401 -3.93 6.75 12.96
CA LEU A 401 -4.23 5.76 14.01
C LEU A 401 -3.15 4.68 14.10
N ARG A 402 -2.60 4.23 12.95
CA ARG A 402 -1.43 3.33 12.93
C ARG A 402 -0.23 3.97 13.65
N GLY A 403 0.01 5.27 13.46
CA GLY A 403 1.06 6.02 14.18
C GLY A 403 0.88 5.99 15.71
N LEU A 404 -0.35 5.91 16.20
CA LEU A 404 -0.67 5.72 17.61
C LEU A 404 -0.68 4.24 18.05
N LYS A 405 -0.35 3.28 17.17
CA LYS A 405 -0.49 1.81 17.36
C LYS A 405 -1.93 1.37 17.61
N ASP A 406 -2.91 2.18 17.24
CA ASP A 406 -4.31 1.81 17.28
C ASP A 406 -4.73 1.22 15.93
N THR A 407 -4.92 -0.09 15.87
CA THR A 407 -5.25 -0.81 14.63
C THR A 407 -6.52 -1.63 14.74
N LYS A 408 -6.86 -2.15 15.93
CA LYS A 408 -8.01 -3.04 16.11
C LYS A 408 -9.35 -2.32 15.94
N VAL A 409 -9.52 -1.17 16.60
CA VAL A 409 -10.78 -0.42 16.49
C VAL A 409 -10.92 0.21 15.11
N PRO A 410 -9.88 0.82 14.51
CA PRO A 410 -9.92 1.23 13.12
C PRO A 410 -10.34 0.14 12.14
N MET A 411 -9.84 -1.10 12.31
CA MET A 411 -10.27 -2.24 11.49
C MET A 411 -11.78 -2.47 11.59
N LEU A 412 -12.34 -2.52 12.81
CA LEU A 412 -13.78 -2.74 12.97
C LEU A 412 -14.60 -1.61 12.37
N LEU A 413 -14.19 -0.35 12.58
CA LEU A 413 -14.85 0.83 12.03
C LEU A 413 -14.81 0.82 10.49
N ALA A 414 -13.67 0.43 9.90
CA ALA A 414 -13.52 0.30 8.45
C ALA A 414 -14.39 -0.83 7.89
N LEU A 415 -14.40 -2.01 8.53
CA LEU A 415 -15.27 -3.12 8.14
C LEU A 415 -16.75 -2.72 8.12
N ILE A 416 -17.23 -2.00 9.15
CA ILE A 416 -18.60 -1.50 9.22
C ILE A 416 -18.86 -0.48 8.12
N ALA A 417 -17.93 0.43 7.89
CA ALA A 417 -18.08 1.48 6.88
C ALA A 417 -18.10 0.91 5.45
N TYR A 418 -17.23 -0.07 5.16
CA TYR A 418 -17.12 -0.62 3.80
C TYR A 418 -18.28 -1.56 3.46
N TRP A 419 -18.59 -2.53 4.33
CA TRP A 419 -19.55 -3.58 4.00
C TRP A 419 -20.99 -3.24 4.40
N PRO A 420 -21.39 -3.08 5.67
CA PRO A 420 -22.75 -2.72 6.04
C PRO A 420 -23.22 -1.37 5.48
N ILE A 421 -22.34 -0.36 5.40
CA ILE A 421 -22.74 0.96 4.90
C ILE A 421 -22.47 1.05 3.40
N GLY A 422 -21.21 0.94 2.95
CA GLY A 422 -20.80 1.18 1.57
C GLY A 422 -21.43 0.21 0.58
N PHE A 423 -21.24 -1.10 0.82
CA PHE A 423 -21.77 -2.13 -0.10
C PHE A 423 -23.29 -2.15 -0.14
N VAL A 424 -23.97 -2.05 1.02
CA VAL A 424 -25.43 -2.04 1.06
C VAL A 424 -25.99 -0.80 0.34
N CYS A 425 -25.41 0.40 0.58
CA CYS A 425 -25.80 1.60 -0.15
C CYS A 425 -25.55 1.45 -1.66
N ALA A 426 -24.40 0.90 -2.06
CA ALA A 426 -24.09 0.64 -3.47
C ALA A 426 -25.15 -0.25 -4.13
N TRP A 427 -25.52 -1.35 -3.45
CA TRP A 427 -26.54 -2.26 -3.94
C TRP A 427 -27.92 -1.61 -4.03
N VAL A 428 -28.34 -0.89 -2.98
CA VAL A 428 -29.64 -0.19 -2.94
C VAL A 428 -29.76 0.86 -4.05
N PHE A 429 -28.72 1.67 -4.23
CA PHE A 429 -28.75 2.72 -5.26
C PHE A 429 -28.67 2.11 -6.67
N ALA A 430 -27.84 1.08 -6.88
CA ALA A 430 -27.64 0.50 -8.19
C ALA A 430 -28.91 -0.23 -8.70
N PHE A 431 -29.57 -1.05 -7.87
CA PHE A 431 -30.64 -1.94 -8.28
C PHE A 431 -32.05 -1.43 -7.88
N PRO A 432 -32.42 -1.33 -6.59
CA PRO A 432 -33.77 -0.85 -6.23
C PRO A 432 -34.10 0.56 -6.70
N LEU A 433 -33.12 1.49 -6.62
CA LEU A 433 -33.32 2.87 -7.04
C LEU A 433 -33.01 3.12 -8.52
N GLY A 434 -32.42 2.14 -9.24
CA GLY A 434 -32.21 2.20 -10.67
C GLY A 434 -31.07 3.11 -11.15
N TYR A 435 -30.19 3.60 -10.26
CA TYR A 435 -29.05 4.45 -10.65
C TYR A 435 -27.91 3.66 -11.29
N ARG A 436 -28.03 2.33 -11.43
CA ARG A 436 -27.06 1.46 -12.12
C ARG A 436 -25.61 1.71 -11.68
N GLY A 437 -24.70 1.99 -12.63
CA GLY A 437 -23.28 2.21 -12.36
C GLY A 437 -22.99 3.42 -11.45
N GLU A 438 -23.71 4.52 -11.62
CA GLU A 438 -23.59 5.69 -10.73
C GLU A 438 -23.97 5.33 -9.29
N GLY A 439 -25.01 4.49 -9.11
CA GLY A 439 -25.43 4.00 -7.79
C GLY A 439 -24.34 3.23 -7.05
N VAL A 440 -23.57 2.41 -7.75
CA VAL A 440 -22.40 1.72 -7.16
C VAL A 440 -21.38 2.73 -6.63
N TRP A 441 -21.06 3.76 -7.40
CA TRP A 441 -20.09 4.78 -7.01
C TRP A 441 -20.61 5.68 -5.88
N PHE A 442 -21.91 6.01 -5.85
CA PHE A 442 -22.50 6.71 -4.69
C PHE A 442 -22.36 5.90 -3.40
N GLY A 443 -22.57 4.58 -3.47
CA GLY A 443 -22.34 3.71 -2.33
C GLY A 443 -20.88 3.73 -1.86
N PHE A 444 -19.91 3.78 -2.76
CA PHE A 444 -18.51 3.95 -2.43
C PHE A 444 -18.24 5.26 -1.69
N VAL A 445 -18.72 6.37 -2.22
CA VAL A 445 -18.56 7.69 -1.59
C VAL A 445 -19.12 7.68 -0.17
N ILE A 446 -20.31 7.10 0.05
CA ILE A 446 -20.95 7.03 1.36
C ILE A 446 -20.13 6.12 2.31
N GLY A 447 -19.73 4.93 1.86
CA GLY A 447 -18.95 3.99 2.67
C GLY A 447 -17.61 4.58 3.10
N LEU A 448 -16.87 5.18 2.16
CA LEU A 448 -15.57 5.76 2.46
C LEU A 448 -15.70 7.08 3.23
N ALA A 449 -16.78 7.86 3.04
CA ALA A 449 -17.06 9.01 3.87
C ALA A 449 -17.31 8.60 5.34
N ALA A 450 -18.08 7.54 5.56
CA ALA A 450 -18.27 6.98 6.89
C ALA A 450 -16.94 6.50 7.50
N ALA A 451 -16.10 5.80 6.73
CA ALA A 451 -14.76 5.40 7.18
C ALA A 451 -13.89 6.61 7.54
N ALA A 452 -13.85 7.63 6.69
CA ALA A 452 -13.10 8.86 6.94
C ALA A 452 -13.55 9.56 8.24
N LEU A 453 -14.87 9.70 8.42
CA LEU A 453 -15.45 10.30 9.63
C LEU A 453 -15.11 9.48 10.89
N PHE A 454 -15.25 8.16 10.82
CA PHE A 454 -14.96 7.30 11.97
C PHE A 454 -13.47 7.30 12.33
N LEU A 455 -12.58 7.18 11.34
CA LEU A 455 -11.14 7.09 11.59
C LEU A 455 -10.55 8.45 12.02
N CYS A 456 -10.87 9.53 11.30
CA CYS A 456 -10.43 10.86 11.70
C CYS A 456 -11.06 11.31 13.03
N GLY A 457 -12.34 11.04 13.25
CA GLY A 457 -13.03 11.32 14.50
C GLY A 457 -12.37 10.60 15.68
N ARG A 458 -12.07 9.29 15.53
CA ARG A 458 -11.35 8.51 16.56
C ARG A 458 -9.98 9.09 16.88
N PHE A 459 -9.22 9.52 15.86
CA PHE A 459 -7.92 10.17 16.09
C PHE A 459 -8.06 11.40 17.00
N TRP A 460 -9.03 12.27 16.73
CA TRP A 460 -9.27 13.47 17.54
C TRP A 460 -9.78 13.14 18.94
N ILE A 461 -10.63 12.12 19.10
CA ILE A 461 -11.09 11.66 20.41
C ILE A 461 -9.92 11.16 21.25
N LEU A 462 -9.00 10.37 20.69
CA LEU A 462 -7.82 9.90 21.39
C LEU A 462 -6.92 11.05 21.84
N LEU A 463 -6.72 12.08 21.03
CA LEU A 463 -5.95 13.25 21.39
C LEU A 463 -6.60 14.05 22.55
N GLN A 464 -7.91 14.15 22.57
CA GLN A 464 -8.63 14.82 23.66
C GLN A 464 -8.52 14.07 25.00
N ARG A 465 -8.64 12.74 24.98
CA ARG A 465 -8.48 11.89 26.18
C ARG A 465 -7.09 12.03 26.79
N HIS A 466 -6.02 12.02 25.98
CA HIS A 466 -4.66 12.23 26.48
C HIS A 466 -4.48 13.60 27.12
N LYS A 467 -5.12 14.65 26.58
CA LYS A 467 -5.08 16.00 27.16
C LYS A 467 -5.79 16.08 28.52
N GLN A 468 -6.85 15.29 28.73
CA GLN A 468 -7.57 15.24 30.00
C GLN A 468 -6.81 14.48 31.10
N MET A 469 -6.10 13.39 30.72
CA MET A 469 -5.27 12.62 31.66
C MET A 469 -3.98 13.34 32.07
N ALA A 470 -3.53 14.32 31.29
CA ALA A 470 -2.34 15.13 31.59
C ALA A 470 -2.65 16.41 32.42
N ARG A 471 -3.93 16.67 32.70
CA ARG A 471 -4.40 17.70 33.62
C ARG A 471 -4.75 17.08 34.96
#